data_498d4a651bab2b1c377d8f1d6c92127e
#
_entry.id   498d4a651bab2b1c377d8f1d6c92127e
#
_cell.length_a   1.000
_cell.length_b   1.000
_cell.length_c   1.000
_cell.angle_alpha   90.00
_cell.angle_beta   90.00
_cell.angle_gamma   90.00
#
_symmetry.space_group_name_H-M   'P 1'
#
loop_
_entity.id
_entity.type
_entity.pdbx_description
1 polymer ?
#
loop_
_entity_poly.entity_id
_entity_poly.type
_entity_poly.pdbx_seq_one_letter_code
_entity_poly.pdbx_strand_id
1 'polypeptide(L)'
;MGYQGDKDRIPNIDILLKDGEIWKEENFESKIIYVPGHTLGHICFYFFKDKAVFTGDTLFSLGCGRLFEGTYAQMFMSLNKIKELPLDTKIFCGHEYTLSNSKFCAAHDKNNQNLKKKILEIKKKLNNNLPTIPTTIKEELECNIFLKANNLETFSKLRDLKDKF
;
A
#
# COMPACT_ATOMS: atom_id res chain seq x y z
N MET A 1 -8.21 -6.37 17.16
CA MET A 1 -8.78 -5.07 16.71
C MET A 1 -9.06 -5.10 15.23
N GLY A 2 -10.03 -4.31 14.74
CA GLY A 2 -10.40 -4.26 13.32
C GLY A 2 -11.33 -3.09 13.01
N TYR A 3 -11.66 -2.92 11.72
CA TYR A 3 -12.58 -1.88 11.29
C TYR A 3 -13.99 -2.11 11.85
N GLN A 4 -14.64 -1.05 12.33
CA GLN A 4 -15.96 -1.16 12.95
C GLN A 4 -17.04 -1.79 12.04
N GLY A 5 -16.93 -1.60 10.72
CA GLY A 5 -17.85 -2.18 9.74
C GLY A 5 -17.75 -3.69 9.60
N ASP A 6 -16.71 -4.31 10.15
CA ASP A 6 -16.52 -5.77 10.12
C ASP A 6 -16.99 -6.47 11.42
N LYS A 7 -17.63 -5.73 12.33
CA LYS A 7 -18.07 -6.25 13.62
C LYS A 7 -18.87 -7.56 13.51
N ASP A 8 -19.78 -7.63 12.54
CA ASP A 8 -20.65 -8.80 12.36
C ASP A 8 -20.01 -9.87 11.45
N ARG A 9 -18.91 -9.55 10.77
CA ARG A 9 -18.21 -10.46 9.84
C ARG A 9 -17.05 -11.20 10.51
N ILE A 10 -16.40 -10.55 11.46
CA ILE A 10 -15.22 -11.11 12.14
C ILE A 10 -15.58 -11.41 13.59
N PRO A 11 -15.71 -12.71 13.97
CA PRO A 11 -15.95 -13.07 15.35
C PRO A 11 -14.85 -12.57 16.29
N ASN A 12 -15.27 -12.11 17.48
CA ASN A 12 -14.34 -11.74 18.57
C ASN A 12 -13.42 -10.56 18.26
N ILE A 13 -13.90 -9.54 17.52
CA ILE A 13 -13.20 -8.24 17.48
C ILE A 13 -13.37 -7.54 18.83
N ASP A 14 -12.29 -7.40 19.59
CA ASP A 14 -12.32 -6.73 20.89
C ASP A 14 -12.33 -5.21 20.76
N ILE A 15 -11.61 -4.66 19.78
CA ILE A 15 -11.45 -3.22 19.56
C ILE A 15 -11.94 -2.85 18.17
N LEU A 16 -12.97 -2.01 18.10
CA LEU A 16 -13.55 -1.49 16.86
C LEU A 16 -12.98 -0.11 16.55
N LEU A 17 -12.34 0.03 15.38
CA LEU A 17 -11.66 1.24 14.96
C LEU A 17 -12.41 1.95 13.83
N LYS A 18 -12.34 3.29 13.81
CA LYS A 18 -13.00 4.16 12.83
C LYS A 18 -11.97 4.90 11.96
N ASP A 19 -12.40 5.29 10.76
CA ASP A 19 -11.58 6.16 9.90
C ASP A 19 -11.28 7.50 10.61
N GLY A 20 -10.01 7.91 10.57
CA GLY A 20 -9.53 9.15 11.18
C GLY A 20 -9.32 9.08 12.70
N GLU A 21 -9.72 8.01 13.36
CA GLU A 21 -9.53 7.83 14.80
C GLU A 21 -8.05 7.77 15.16
N ILE A 22 -7.71 8.31 16.33
CA ILE A 22 -6.38 8.13 16.94
C ILE A 22 -6.48 7.01 17.97
N TRP A 23 -5.93 5.87 17.61
CA TRP A 23 -5.78 4.74 18.52
C TRP A 23 -4.50 4.90 19.36
N LYS A 24 -4.61 4.63 20.65
CA LYS A 24 -3.51 4.72 21.60
C LYS A 24 -3.44 3.48 22.46
N GLU A 25 -2.24 2.97 22.64
CA GLU A 25 -1.95 1.91 23.59
C GLU A 25 -0.50 2.07 24.10
N GLU A 26 -0.34 2.20 25.41
CA GLU A 26 0.94 2.48 26.06
C GLU A 26 1.67 3.68 25.43
N ASN A 27 2.81 3.45 24.78
CA ASN A 27 3.62 4.46 24.10
C ASN A 27 3.33 4.58 22.60
N PHE A 28 2.40 3.78 22.07
CA PHE A 28 2.05 3.77 20.66
C PHE A 28 0.85 4.67 20.39
N GLU A 29 0.93 5.44 19.33
CA GLU A 29 -0.14 6.32 18.87
C GLU A 29 -0.22 6.26 17.34
N SER A 30 -1.38 5.86 16.84
CA SER A 30 -1.60 5.64 15.41
C SER A 30 -2.90 6.27 14.95
N LYS A 31 -2.86 6.97 13.81
CA LYS A 31 -4.06 7.39 13.09
C LYS A 31 -4.55 6.23 12.23
N ILE A 32 -5.81 5.90 12.36
CA ILE A 32 -6.48 4.87 11.55
C ILE A 32 -6.91 5.50 10.23
N ILE A 33 -6.57 4.83 9.12
CA ILE A 33 -6.97 5.25 7.78
C ILE A 33 -7.76 4.09 7.16
N TYR A 34 -9.04 4.32 6.90
CA TYR A 34 -9.90 3.35 6.23
C TYR A 34 -9.60 3.33 4.73
N VAL A 35 -9.26 2.15 4.22
CA VAL A 35 -8.73 1.92 2.86
C VAL A 35 -9.39 0.71 2.19
N PRO A 36 -10.71 0.79 1.91
CA PRO A 36 -11.41 -0.30 1.24
C PRO A 36 -10.89 -0.53 -0.17
N GLY A 37 -10.94 -1.79 -0.61
CA GLY A 37 -10.50 -2.18 -1.96
C GLY A 37 -10.10 -3.64 -2.01
N HIS A 38 -9.01 -4.02 -1.35
CA HIS A 38 -8.62 -5.43 -1.21
C HIS A 38 -9.70 -6.21 -0.47
N THR A 39 -10.08 -5.75 0.72
CA THR A 39 -11.30 -6.12 1.42
C THR A 39 -12.11 -4.87 1.73
N LEU A 40 -13.38 -5.01 2.12
CA LEU A 40 -14.21 -3.85 2.48
C LEU A 40 -13.85 -3.25 3.84
N GLY A 41 -13.31 -4.05 4.75
CA GLY A 41 -12.93 -3.60 6.09
C GLY A 41 -11.45 -3.24 6.28
N HIS A 42 -10.70 -3.06 5.19
CA HIS A 42 -9.26 -2.83 5.31
C HIS A 42 -8.94 -1.46 5.91
N ILE A 43 -7.99 -1.43 6.86
CA ILE A 43 -7.49 -0.22 7.51
C ILE A 43 -5.97 -0.21 7.51
N CYS A 44 -5.38 1.00 7.48
CA CYS A 44 -3.96 1.22 7.72
C CYS A 44 -3.77 1.86 9.10
N PHE A 45 -2.62 1.56 9.70
CA PHE A 45 -2.17 2.18 10.94
C PHE A 45 -1.02 3.15 10.61
N TYR A 46 -1.26 4.44 10.74
CA TYR A 46 -0.25 5.48 10.53
C TYR A 46 0.31 6.00 11.85
N PHE A 47 1.49 5.55 12.23
CA PHE A 47 2.28 6.01 13.37
C PHE A 47 3.00 7.30 12.96
N PHE A 48 2.32 8.42 13.13
CA PHE A 48 2.77 9.71 12.59
C PHE A 48 4.02 10.25 13.29
N LYS A 49 4.26 9.91 14.57
CA LYS A 49 5.48 10.28 15.30
C LYS A 49 6.71 9.54 14.76
N ASP A 50 6.53 8.29 14.36
CA ASP A 50 7.58 7.41 13.81
C ASP A 50 7.71 7.53 12.29
N LYS A 51 6.82 8.28 11.64
CA LYS A 51 6.70 8.38 10.19
C LYS A 51 6.64 6.99 9.54
N ALA A 52 5.79 6.11 10.08
CA ALA A 52 5.62 4.74 9.64
C ALA A 52 4.14 4.44 9.40
N VAL A 53 3.80 3.83 8.25
CA VAL A 53 2.45 3.37 7.94
C VAL A 53 2.46 1.88 7.62
N PHE A 54 1.56 1.14 8.26
CA PHE A 54 1.30 -0.28 7.99
C PHE A 54 0.09 -0.36 7.07
N THR A 55 0.32 -0.76 5.82
CA THR A 55 -0.68 -0.69 4.74
C THR A 55 -1.36 -2.02 4.46
N GLY A 56 -0.96 -3.10 5.16
CA GLY A 56 -1.47 -4.44 4.90
C GLY A 56 -1.42 -4.77 3.42
N ASP A 57 -2.56 -5.16 2.86
CA ASP A 57 -2.69 -5.55 1.45
C ASP A 57 -3.32 -4.45 0.56
N THR A 58 -3.24 -3.19 0.97
CA THR A 58 -3.68 -2.06 0.13
C THR A 58 -2.55 -1.56 -0.78
N LEU A 59 -1.41 -1.15 -0.19
CA LEU A 59 -0.25 -0.64 -0.94
C LEU A 59 0.96 -1.53 -0.65
N PHE A 60 1.56 -2.08 -1.69
CA PHE A 60 2.83 -2.81 -1.67
C PHE A 60 3.95 -1.99 -2.26
N SER A 61 5.20 -2.36 -1.97
CA SER A 61 6.32 -1.81 -2.72
C SER A 61 6.16 -2.12 -4.21
N LEU A 62 6.08 -1.06 -5.02
CA LEU A 62 5.87 -1.06 -6.47
C LEU A 62 4.55 -1.73 -6.93
N GLY A 63 3.55 -1.78 -6.06
CA GLY A 63 2.29 -2.47 -6.38
C GLY A 63 1.14 -2.06 -5.49
N CYS A 64 -0.03 -2.65 -5.74
CA CYS A 64 -1.19 -2.58 -4.87
C CYS A 64 -1.92 -3.93 -4.81
N GLY A 65 -2.77 -4.11 -3.81
CA GLY A 65 -3.56 -5.32 -3.62
C GLY A 65 -4.52 -5.63 -4.75
N ARG A 66 -4.87 -6.91 -4.88
CA ARG A 66 -6.01 -7.35 -5.70
C ARG A 66 -7.31 -6.92 -5.06
N LEU A 67 -8.35 -6.83 -5.87
CA LEU A 67 -9.70 -6.50 -5.43
C LEU A 67 -10.47 -7.80 -5.19
N PHE A 68 -10.63 -8.21 -3.93
CA PHE A 68 -11.45 -9.38 -3.60
C PHE A 68 -12.90 -8.99 -3.29
N GLU A 69 -13.11 -7.87 -2.62
CA GLU A 69 -14.43 -7.43 -2.17
C GLU A 69 -14.79 -6.03 -2.68
N GLY A 70 -13.80 -5.15 -2.80
CA GLY A 70 -14.02 -3.76 -3.17
C GLY A 70 -14.02 -3.51 -4.67
N THR A 71 -14.20 -2.24 -5.04
CA THR A 71 -14.22 -1.76 -6.42
C THR A 71 -12.91 -1.05 -6.78
N TYR A 72 -12.62 -0.89 -8.07
CA TYR A 72 -11.50 -0.06 -8.55
C TYR A 72 -11.55 1.36 -7.98
N ALA A 73 -12.74 1.96 -7.92
CA ALA A 73 -12.91 3.30 -7.37
C ALA A 73 -12.51 3.36 -5.88
N GLN A 74 -12.92 2.38 -5.09
CA GLN A 74 -12.54 2.30 -3.67
C GLN A 74 -11.02 2.15 -3.50
N MET A 75 -10.39 1.22 -4.22
CA MET A 75 -8.93 1.04 -4.13
C MET A 75 -8.18 2.29 -4.61
N PHE A 76 -8.61 2.91 -5.71
CA PHE A 76 -8.01 4.13 -6.22
C PHE A 76 -8.08 5.28 -5.20
N MET A 77 -9.25 5.48 -4.56
CA MET A 77 -9.40 6.46 -3.47
C MET A 77 -8.53 6.11 -2.26
N SER A 78 -8.44 4.84 -1.90
CA SER A 78 -7.62 4.36 -0.79
C SER A 78 -6.12 4.63 -1.02
N LEU A 79 -5.62 4.36 -2.22
CA LEU A 79 -4.25 4.69 -2.61
C LEU A 79 -4.01 6.22 -2.61
N ASN A 80 -5.00 7.03 -3.04
CA ASN A 80 -4.92 8.48 -2.98
C ASN A 80 -4.81 9.00 -1.53
N LYS A 81 -5.54 8.42 -0.58
CA LYS A 81 -5.38 8.75 0.85
C LYS A 81 -3.96 8.47 1.36
N ILE A 82 -3.40 7.32 1.00
CA ILE A 82 -2.06 6.91 1.46
C ILE A 82 -0.97 7.81 0.85
N LYS A 83 -1.06 8.15 -0.42
CA LYS A 83 -0.04 8.99 -1.08
C LYS A 83 0.00 10.44 -0.61
N GLU A 84 -1.02 10.91 0.13
CA GLU A 84 -1.05 12.22 0.77
C GLU A 84 -0.22 12.30 2.06
N LEU A 85 0.26 11.15 2.57
CA LEU A 85 1.14 11.12 3.73
C LEU A 85 2.49 11.79 3.42
N PRO A 86 3.22 12.27 4.45
CA PRO A 86 4.53 12.87 4.26
C PRO A 86 5.48 12.00 3.44
N LEU A 87 6.26 12.60 2.56
CA LEU A 87 7.12 11.91 1.59
C LEU A 87 8.13 10.95 2.21
N ASP A 88 8.57 11.22 3.43
CA ASP A 88 9.53 10.42 4.20
C ASP A 88 8.87 9.34 5.06
N THR A 89 7.54 9.19 4.97
CA THR A 89 6.82 8.11 5.66
C THR A 89 7.25 6.76 5.12
N LYS A 90 7.70 5.87 6.01
CA LYS A 90 8.07 4.49 5.70
C LYS A 90 6.81 3.63 5.58
N ILE A 91 6.74 2.82 4.54
CA ILE A 91 5.62 1.92 4.24
C ILE A 91 6.02 0.50 4.58
N PHE A 92 5.23 -0.13 5.46
CA PHE A 92 5.32 -1.54 5.81
C PHE A 92 4.06 -2.23 5.30
N CYS A 93 4.19 -3.05 4.28
CA CYS A 93 3.08 -3.79 3.68
C CYS A 93 3.03 -5.24 4.15
N GLY A 94 1.89 -5.92 3.92
CA GLY A 94 1.64 -7.26 4.41
C GLY A 94 2.50 -8.35 3.78
N HIS A 95 2.98 -8.14 2.53
CA HIS A 95 3.73 -9.13 1.77
C HIS A 95 4.91 -8.51 1.03
N GLU A 96 5.98 -9.28 0.86
CA GLU A 96 7.17 -8.86 0.12
C GLU A 96 7.11 -9.27 -1.37
N TYR A 97 6.19 -8.67 -2.11
CA TYR A 97 5.99 -8.90 -3.55
C TYR A 97 6.86 -8.01 -4.44
N THR A 98 7.80 -7.28 -3.87
CA THR A 98 8.59 -6.22 -4.52
C THR A 98 9.23 -6.66 -5.82
N LEU A 99 9.86 -7.84 -5.87
CA LEU A 99 10.52 -8.34 -7.08
C LEU A 99 9.52 -8.59 -8.23
N SER A 100 8.39 -9.22 -7.94
CA SER A 100 7.33 -9.46 -8.94
C SER A 100 6.71 -8.14 -9.41
N ASN A 101 6.43 -7.24 -8.47
CA ASN A 101 5.87 -5.92 -8.78
C ASN A 101 6.83 -5.09 -9.63
N SER A 102 8.15 -5.15 -9.35
CA SER A 102 9.16 -4.42 -10.10
C SER A 102 9.23 -4.85 -11.58
N LYS A 103 9.02 -6.13 -11.87
CA LYS A 103 8.94 -6.64 -13.25
C LYS A 103 7.73 -6.06 -13.98
N PHE A 104 6.57 -6.00 -13.32
CA PHE A 104 5.38 -5.41 -13.89
C PHE A 104 5.55 -3.91 -14.16
N CYS A 105 6.05 -3.15 -13.18
CA CYS A 105 6.34 -1.73 -13.36
C CYS A 105 7.31 -1.50 -14.52
N ALA A 106 8.39 -2.29 -14.63
CA ALA A 106 9.37 -2.17 -15.71
C ALA A 106 8.77 -2.45 -17.10
N ALA A 107 7.80 -3.36 -17.19
CA ALA A 107 7.12 -3.66 -18.45
C ALA A 107 6.25 -2.50 -18.94
N HIS A 108 5.66 -1.73 -18.00
CA HIS A 108 4.67 -0.69 -18.31
C HIS A 108 5.17 0.76 -18.12
N ASP A 109 6.34 0.99 -17.48
CA ASP A 109 6.97 2.32 -17.29
C ASP A 109 8.46 2.27 -17.70
N LYS A 110 8.72 1.89 -18.94
CA LYS A 110 10.06 1.58 -19.50
C LYS A 110 11.07 2.74 -19.42
N ASN A 111 10.58 3.98 -19.45
CA ASN A 111 11.42 5.17 -19.50
C ASN A 111 11.74 5.76 -18.12
N ASN A 112 11.20 5.20 -17.04
CA ASN A 112 11.37 5.70 -15.69
C ASN A 112 12.77 5.37 -15.13
N GLN A 113 13.62 6.39 -15.04
CA GLN A 113 14.99 6.23 -14.55
C GLN A 113 15.05 5.94 -13.04
N ASN A 114 14.12 6.49 -12.25
CA ASN A 114 14.04 6.21 -10.82
C ASN A 114 13.64 4.75 -10.57
N LEU A 115 12.68 4.22 -11.35
CA LEU A 115 12.33 2.81 -11.32
C LEU A 115 13.51 1.90 -11.67
N LYS A 116 14.29 2.25 -12.70
CA LYS A 116 15.49 1.47 -13.07
C LYS A 116 16.51 1.41 -11.94
N LYS A 117 16.79 2.54 -11.29
CA LYS A 117 17.67 2.60 -10.11
C LYS A 117 17.11 1.75 -8.96
N LYS A 118 15.82 1.91 -8.65
CA LYS A 118 15.14 1.15 -7.59
C LYS A 118 15.20 -0.36 -7.82
N ILE A 119 15.05 -0.83 -9.07
CA ILE A 119 15.19 -2.25 -9.43
C ILE A 119 16.60 -2.78 -9.15
N LEU A 120 17.65 -1.99 -9.42
CA LEU A 120 19.03 -2.38 -9.11
C LEU A 120 19.24 -2.51 -7.59
N GLU A 121 18.69 -1.58 -6.80
CA GLU A 121 18.73 -1.63 -5.32
C GLU A 121 18.01 -2.87 -4.79
N ILE A 122 16.79 -3.15 -5.31
CA ILE A 122 16.01 -4.34 -4.94
C ILE A 122 16.83 -5.61 -5.18
N LYS A 123 17.41 -5.76 -6.40
CA LYS A 123 18.24 -6.91 -6.73
C LYS A 123 19.45 -7.05 -5.81
N LYS A 124 20.12 -5.92 -5.48
CA LYS A 124 21.26 -5.92 -4.55
C LYS A 124 20.85 -6.36 -3.15
N LYS A 125 19.71 -5.86 -2.64
CA LYS A 125 19.19 -6.29 -1.34
C LYS A 125 18.89 -7.78 -1.32
N LEU A 126 18.16 -8.29 -2.30
CA LEU A 126 17.80 -9.71 -2.39
C LEU A 126 19.02 -10.63 -2.54
N ASN A 127 20.02 -10.25 -3.33
CA ASN A 127 21.28 -11.01 -3.46
C ASN A 127 22.05 -11.09 -2.13
N ASN A 128 21.84 -10.14 -1.22
CA ASN A 128 22.43 -10.13 0.12
C ASN A 128 21.47 -10.67 1.20
N ASN A 129 20.38 -11.32 0.83
CA ASN A 129 19.33 -11.81 1.73
C ASN A 129 18.76 -10.71 2.65
N LEU A 130 18.70 -9.47 2.16
CA LEU A 130 18.13 -8.33 2.89
C LEU A 130 16.69 -8.07 2.43
N PRO A 131 15.79 -7.65 3.34
CA PRO A 131 14.42 -7.31 2.99
C PRO A 131 14.38 -6.07 2.07
N THR A 132 13.40 -6.02 1.18
CA THR A 132 13.17 -4.88 0.30
C THR A 132 12.25 -3.82 0.93
N ILE A 133 11.56 -4.17 2.01
CA ILE A 133 10.70 -3.32 2.82
C ILE A 133 11.48 -2.85 4.07
N PRO A 134 11.22 -1.63 4.59
CA PRO A 134 10.24 -0.66 4.09
C PRO A 134 10.69 0.08 2.83
N THR A 135 9.70 0.58 2.08
CA THR A 135 9.82 1.64 1.08
C THR A 135 9.33 2.96 1.66
N THR A 136 9.33 4.05 0.89
CA THR A 136 8.80 5.36 1.34
C THR A 136 7.72 5.87 0.39
N ILE A 137 6.86 6.79 0.88
CA ILE A 137 5.86 7.46 0.03
C ILE A 137 6.53 8.09 -1.20
N LYS A 138 7.69 8.77 -1.00
CA LYS A 138 8.46 9.36 -2.10
C LYS A 138 8.84 8.33 -3.16
N GLU A 139 9.43 7.22 -2.74
CA GLU A 139 9.86 6.16 -3.67
C GLU A 139 8.70 5.55 -4.44
N GLU A 140 7.57 5.35 -3.75
CA GLU A 140 6.37 4.80 -4.39
C GLU A 140 5.74 5.80 -5.37
N LEU A 141 5.70 7.09 -5.07
CA LEU A 141 5.25 8.12 -6.02
C LEU A 141 6.13 8.20 -7.28
N GLU A 142 7.42 7.96 -7.15
CA GLU A 142 8.37 8.00 -8.26
C GLU A 142 8.35 6.71 -9.10
N CYS A 143 8.08 5.55 -8.49
CA CYS A 143 8.32 4.25 -9.10
C CYS A 143 7.09 3.36 -9.28
N ASN A 144 6.03 3.54 -8.46
CA ASN A 144 4.85 2.71 -8.48
C ASN A 144 3.83 3.22 -9.49
N ILE A 145 3.58 2.47 -10.56
CA ILE A 145 2.67 2.89 -11.63
C ILE A 145 1.22 3.06 -11.18
N PHE A 146 0.79 2.37 -10.12
CA PHE A 146 -0.56 2.51 -9.57
C PHE A 146 -0.73 3.85 -8.86
N LEU A 147 0.28 4.36 -8.15
CA LEU A 147 0.25 5.70 -7.54
C LEU A 147 0.43 6.82 -8.58
N LYS A 148 1.04 6.51 -9.72
CA LYS A 148 1.20 7.43 -10.85
C LYS A 148 -0.06 7.51 -11.74
N ALA A 149 -1.02 6.61 -11.56
CA ALA A 149 -2.29 6.67 -12.29
C ALA A 149 -3.06 7.96 -11.92
N ASN A 150 -3.34 8.79 -12.92
CA ASN A 150 -3.96 10.11 -12.73
C ASN A 150 -5.49 10.07 -12.67
N ASN A 151 -6.10 8.95 -13.04
CA ASN A 151 -7.55 8.76 -13.05
C ASN A 151 -7.90 7.29 -12.86
N LEU A 152 -9.17 7.06 -12.54
CA LEU A 152 -9.72 5.73 -12.29
C LEU A 152 -9.60 4.79 -13.49
N GLU A 153 -9.79 5.28 -14.70
CA GLU A 153 -9.72 4.44 -15.91
C GLU A 153 -8.31 3.86 -16.12
N THR A 154 -7.28 4.70 -15.98
CA THR A 154 -5.87 4.28 -16.07
C THR A 154 -5.55 3.27 -14.96
N PHE A 155 -5.97 3.56 -13.72
CA PHE A 155 -5.78 2.65 -12.59
C PHE A 155 -6.42 1.29 -12.84
N SER A 156 -7.69 1.25 -13.28
CA SER A 156 -8.42 0.00 -13.54
C SER A 156 -7.73 -0.84 -14.62
N LYS A 157 -7.33 -0.21 -15.74
CA LYS A 157 -6.57 -0.90 -16.81
C LYS A 157 -5.27 -1.51 -16.30
N LEU A 158 -4.51 -0.77 -15.47
CA LEU A 158 -3.26 -1.27 -14.88
C LEU A 158 -3.52 -2.45 -13.93
N ARG A 159 -4.60 -2.40 -13.15
CA ARG A 159 -4.96 -3.49 -12.24
C ARG A 159 -5.33 -4.76 -13.01
N ASP A 160 -6.17 -4.63 -14.05
CA ASP A 160 -6.53 -5.75 -14.93
C ASP A 160 -5.31 -6.39 -15.62
N LEU A 161 -4.37 -5.56 -16.07
CA LEU A 161 -3.12 -6.04 -16.66
C LEU A 161 -2.25 -6.78 -15.64
N LYS A 162 -2.19 -6.27 -14.40
CA LYS A 162 -1.43 -6.91 -13.33
C LYS A 162 -2.03 -8.25 -12.91
N ASP A 163 -3.34 -8.40 -12.97
CA ASP A 163 -4.01 -9.65 -12.60
C ASP A 163 -3.76 -10.80 -13.61
N LYS A 164 -3.37 -10.43 -14.84
CA LYS A 164 -3.02 -11.35 -15.93
C LYS A 164 -1.50 -11.55 -16.09
N PHE A 165 -0.67 -10.75 -15.36
CA PHE A 165 0.78 -10.77 -15.43
C PHE A 165 1.39 -11.84 -14.52
#